data_d1c3a9d78d6960c06936f2b5ef97aa42
#
_entry.id   d1c3a9d78d6960c06936f2b5ef97aa42
#
_cell.length_a   1.000
_cell.length_b   1.000
_cell.length_c   1.000
_cell.angle_alpha   90.00
_cell.angle_beta   90.00
_cell.angle_gamma   90.00
#
_symmetry.space_group_name_H-M   'P 1'
#
loop_
_entity.id
_entity.type
_entity.pdbx_description
1 polymer ?
#
loop_
_entity_poly.entity_id
_entity_poly.type
_entity_poly.pdbx_seq_one_letter_code
_entity_poly.pdbx_strand_id
1 'polypeptide(L)'
;MNRSPRRLLPLVLCGTLAAVLSGTASAQARTAAEPAAAPDIAVADVQAHLAELQAIADANGGNRAHGQPGYVASVDYLQQVLDAAGYETTRQEFTQGGATGYNLIAEWPHAATDEVLMAGAHLDSVSAGAGINDNGSGSAAVLEVALAVAEADYQPQERLRFGWWGAEELGMLGSGHYVAQLSDQELAGITGYLNFDMIASPNAGYFVYNDDPAIEAVFTDWFTARGIETEPALEASGRSDHARFAAAGVPVGGLFTGAGYVMTDEQAAKWDGTAGERFDPCYHRACDGLDNVNETALDRNADALAHAVWELSAG
;
A
#
# COMPACT_ATOMS: atom_id res chain seq x y z
N MET A 1 -34.30 -55.79 89.05
CA MET A 1 -34.37 -54.45 89.62
C MET A 1 -32.97 -53.89 89.71
N ASN A 2 -32.59 -53.11 88.76
CA ASN A 2 -31.38 -52.32 88.98
C ASN A 2 -31.41 -51.12 87.94
N ARG A 3 -31.49 -49.93 88.47
CA ARG A 3 -31.52 -48.70 87.68
C ARG A 3 -30.10 -48.18 87.56
N SER A 4 -29.62 -48.04 86.34
CA SER A 4 -28.36 -47.30 86.05
C SER A 4 -28.63 -45.85 85.77
N PRO A 5 -27.76 -44.91 86.19
CA PRO A 5 -27.99 -43.47 86.02
C PRO A 5 -27.52 -42.97 84.65
N ARG A 6 -28.25 -42.05 84.14
CA ARG A 6 -27.96 -41.29 82.92
C ARG A 6 -26.83 -40.28 83.21
N ARG A 7 -25.78 -40.34 82.39
CA ARG A 7 -24.75 -39.27 82.30
C ARG A 7 -25.11 -38.27 81.22
N LEU A 8 -25.19 -37.01 81.63
CA LEU A 8 -25.30 -35.85 80.72
C LEU A 8 -23.90 -35.51 80.20
N LEU A 9 -23.75 -35.43 78.87
CA LEU A 9 -22.59 -34.87 78.19
C LEU A 9 -22.89 -33.38 77.87
N PRO A 10 -21.89 -32.46 78.04
CA PRO A 10 -22.07 -31.08 77.62
C PRO A 10 -21.88 -30.92 76.13
N LEU A 11 -22.75 -30.12 75.53
CA LEU A 11 -22.74 -29.72 74.14
C LEU A 11 -21.67 -28.60 73.98
N VAL A 12 -20.60 -28.90 73.25
CA VAL A 12 -19.60 -27.92 72.85
C VAL A 12 -20.07 -27.29 71.52
N LEU A 13 -20.41 -26.01 71.58
CA LEU A 13 -20.80 -25.18 70.41
C LEU A 13 -19.52 -24.74 69.73
N CYS A 14 -19.17 -25.34 68.58
CA CYS A 14 -18.03 -24.94 67.77
C CYS A 14 -18.53 -23.86 66.75
N GLY A 15 -18.27 -22.59 67.04
CA GLY A 15 -18.56 -21.50 66.14
C GLY A 15 -17.56 -21.45 64.99
N THR A 16 -18.01 -21.78 63.79
CA THR A 16 -17.18 -21.61 62.56
C THR A 16 -17.27 -20.15 62.10
N LEU A 17 -16.19 -19.40 62.26
CA LEU A 17 -15.98 -18.07 61.68
C LEU A 17 -15.72 -18.24 60.19
N ALA A 18 -16.68 -17.91 59.33
CA ALA A 18 -16.48 -17.81 57.89
C ALA A 18 -15.79 -16.49 57.56
N ALA A 19 -14.51 -16.53 57.26
CA ALA A 19 -13.77 -15.39 56.70
C ALA A 19 -14.19 -15.19 55.24
N VAL A 20 -14.95 -14.14 54.92
CA VAL A 20 -15.23 -13.71 53.54
C VAL A 20 -13.98 -13.00 53.02
N LEU A 21 -13.19 -13.69 52.22
CA LEU A 21 -12.12 -13.10 51.43
C LEU A 21 -12.76 -12.33 50.25
N SER A 22 -12.91 -11.02 50.39
CA SER A 22 -13.24 -10.11 49.30
C SER A 22 -12.02 -9.98 48.39
N GLY A 23 -11.92 -10.83 47.38
CA GLY A 23 -10.94 -10.69 46.30
C GLY A 23 -11.30 -9.48 45.45
N THR A 24 -10.61 -8.37 45.63
CA THR A 24 -10.62 -7.27 44.66
C THR A 24 -9.90 -7.74 43.42
N ALA A 25 -10.64 -8.13 42.37
CA ALA A 25 -10.08 -8.33 41.05
C ALA A 25 -9.62 -6.96 40.52
N SER A 26 -8.31 -6.72 40.57
CA SER A 26 -7.70 -5.60 39.87
C SER A 26 -7.91 -5.85 38.36
N ALA A 27 -8.81 -5.12 37.75
CA ALA A 27 -8.88 -5.02 36.31
C ALA A 27 -7.57 -4.32 35.88
N GLN A 28 -6.60 -5.10 35.42
CA GLN A 28 -5.48 -4.56 34.67
C GLN A 28 -6.06 -4.02 33.38
N ALA A 29 -6.05 -2.69 33.26
CA ALA A 29 -6.27 -2.05 31.96
C ALA A 29 -5.22 -2.65 31.02
N ARG A 30 -5.66 -3.35 29.98
CA ARG A 30 -4.81 -3.66 28.84
C ARG A 30 -4.41 -2.29 28.29
N THR A 31 -3.16 -1.92 28.47
CA THR A 31 -2.56 -0.89 27.62
C THR A 31 -2.77 -1.37 26.19
N ALA A 32 -3.42 -0.55 25.35
CA ALA A 32 -3.42 -0.81 23.93
C ALA A 32 -1.96 -1.06 23.52
N ALA A 33 -1.69 -2.17 22.84
CA ALA A 33 -0.37 -2.39 22.28
C ALA A 33 -0.12 -1.22 21.33
N GLU A 34 1.07 -0.63 21.38
CA GLU A 34 1.45 0.32 20.33
C GLU A 34 1.30 -0.39 18.98
N PRO A 35 0.78 0.31 17.96
CA PRO A 35 0.68 -0.29 16.64
C PRO A 35 2.04 -0.85 16.22
N ALA A 36 2.06 -2.03 15.63
CA ALA A 36 3.28 -2.62 15.15
C ALA A 36 3.90 -1.65 14.12
N ALA A 37 5.20 -1.36 14.25
CA ALA A 37 5.90 -0.56 13.27
C ALA A 37 5.85 -1.28 11.89
N ALA A 38 5.74 -0.50 10.82
CA ALA A 38 5.84 -1.04 9.47
C ALA A 38 7.16 -1.83 9.30
N PRO A 39 7.15 -2.97 8.62
CA PRO A 39 8.37 -3.70 8.31
C PRO A 39 9.23 -2.92 7.31
N ASP A 40 10.52 -3.19 7.30
CA ASP A 40 11.46 -2.84 6.26
C ASP A 40 11.13 -3.69 5.01
N ILE A 41 10.96 -3.07 3.85
CA ILE A 41 10.63 -3.75 2.60
C ILE A 41 11.94 -4.07 1.87
N ALA A 42 12.28 -5.36 1.79
CA ALA A 42 13.51 -5.75 1.13
C ALA A 42 13.47 -5.38 -0.37
N VAL A 43 14.30 -4.44 -0.78
CA VAL A 43 14.35 -3.94 -2.17
C VAL A 43 14.59 -5.07 -3.18
N ALA A 44 15.30 -6.13 -2.78
CA ALA A 44 15.55 -7.30 -3.61
C ALA A 44 14.27 -8.07 -3.98
N ASP A 45 13.27 -8.07 -3.10
CA ASP A 45 11.98 -8.72 -3.36
C ASP A 45 11.14 -7.86 -4.32
N VAL A 46 11.15 -6.52 -4.15
CA VAL A 46 10.56 -5.59 -5.13
C VAL A 46 11.22 -5.76 -6.51
N GLN A 47 12.57 -5.85 -6.56
CA GLN A 47 13.31 -6.09 -7.80
C GLN A 47 12.98 -7.44 -8.45
N ALA A 48 12.68 -8.47 -7.66
CA ALA A 48 12.24 -9.75 -8.19
C ALA A 48 10.90 -9.63 -8.95
N HIS A 49 9.97 -8.85 -8.41
CA HIS A 49 8.71 -8.53 -9.12
C HIS A 49 8.95 -7.72 -10.40
N LEU A 50 9.87 -6.74 -10.37
CA LEU A 50 10.25 -5.99 -11.58
C LEU A 50 10.85 -6.90 -12.64
N ALA A 51 11.70 -7.85 -12.24
CA ALA A 51 12.29 -8.83 -13.17
C ALA A 51 11.22 -9.72 -13.83
N GLU A 52 10.17 -10.11 -13.08
CA GLU A 52 9.05 -10.87 -13.63
C GLU A 52 8.22 -10.03 -14.60
N LEU A 53 7.92 -8.75 -14.27
CA LEU A 53 7.23 -7.84 -15.19
C LEU A 53 8.02 -7.60 -16.48
N GLN A 54 9.36 -7.50 -16.39
CA GLN A 54 10.21 -7.42 -17.57
C GLN A 54 10.14 -8.71 -18.41
N ALA A 55 10.24 -9.88 -17.77
CA ALA A 55 10.15 -11.16 -18.46
C ALA A 55 8.79 -11.36 -19.15
N ILE A 56 7.71 -10.91 -18.50
CA ILE A 56 6.37 -10.89 -19.09
C ILE A 56 6.32 -9.99 -20.32
N ALA A 57 6.87 -8.78 -20.25
CA ALA A 57 6.94 -7.89 -21.40
C ALA A 57 7.73 -8.52 -22.56
N ASP A 58 8.90 -9.06 -22.28
CA ASP A 58 9.79 -9.70 -23.28
C ASP A 58 9.11 -10.87 -23.98
N ALA A 59 8.37 -11.70 -23.24
CA ALA A 59 7.63 -12.84 -23.78
C ALA A 59 6.40 -12.42 -24.61
N ASN A 60 5.91 -11.17 -24.46
CA ASN A 60 4.66 -10.71 -25.03
C ASN A 60 4.80 -9.47 -25.94
N GLY A 61 5.89 -9.37 -26.67
CA GLY A 61 6.08 -8.32 -27.68
C GLY A 61 6.74 -7.05 -27.15
N GLY A 62 7.40 -7.12 -25.99
CA GLY A 62 8.23 -6.05 -25.43
C GLY A 62 7.46 -4.98 -24.67
N ASN A 63 6.19 -5.21 -24.34
CA ASN A 63 5.40 -4.24 -23.58
C ASN A 63 4.28 -4.89 -22.76
N ARG A 64 3.68 -4.12 -21.85
CA ARG A 64 2.55 -4.47 -20.99
C ARG A 64 1.37 -3.53 -21.21
N ALA A 65 1.23 -2.99 -22.43
CA ALA A 65 0.25 -1.98 -22.75
C ALA A 65 -1.18 -2.53 -22.72
N HIS A 66 -2.14 -1.65 -22.44
CA HIS A 66 -3.56 -1.97 -22.47
C HIS A 66 -3.96 -2.70 -23.77
N GLY A 67 -4.72 -3.78 -23.63
CA GLY A 67 -5.19 -4.60 -24.75
C GLY A 67 -4.13 -5.50 -25.36
N GLN A 68 -2.89 -5.54 -24.82
CA GLN A 68 -1.84 -6.44 -25.26
C GLN A 68 -1.72 -7.67 -24.34
N PRO A 69 -1.18 -8.80 -24.85
CA PRO A 69 -1.01 -10.00 -24.02
C PRO A 69 -0.14 -9.78 -22.77
N GLY A 70 0.88 -8.91 -22.85
CA GLY A 70 1.75 -8.59 -21.71
C GLY A 70 1.00 -7.97 -20.55
N TYR A 71 -0.01 -7.12 -20.82
CA TYR A 71 -0.87 -6.58 -19.76
C TYR A 71 -1.67 -7.68 -19.06
N VAL A 72 -2.33 -8.54 -19.83
CA VAL A 72 -3.12 -9.64 -19.26
C VAL A 72 -2.24 -10.59 -18.43
N ALA A 73 -1.04 -10.93 -18.93
CA ALA A 73 -0.08 -11.77 -18.21
C ALA A 73 0.41 -11.11 -16.91
N SER A 74 0.57 -9.77 -16.89
CA SER A 74 0.90 -9.03 -15.67
C SER A 74 -0.21 -9.11 -14.64
N VAL A 75 -1.47 -8.94 -15.05
CA VAL A 75 -2.64 -9.12 -14.16
C VAL A 75 -2.71 -10.55 -13.64
N ASP A 76 -2.48 -11.57 -14.49
CA ASP A 76 -2.45 -12.99 -14.11
C ASP A 76 -1.39 -13.25 -13.04
N TYR A 77 -0.19 -12.71 -13.23
CA TYR A 77 0.93 -12.84 -12.31
C TYR A 77 0.60 -12.26 -10.94
N LEU A 78 0.20 -10.98 -10.88
CA LEU A 78 -0.11 -10.32 -9.62
C LEU A 78 -1.24 -11.01 -8.89
N GLN A 79 -2.31 -11.39 -9.59
CA GLN A 79 -3.42 -12.08 -8.98
C GLN A 79 -2.99 -13.42 -8.37
N GLN A 80 -2.20 -14.21 -9.09
CA GLN A 80 -1.71 -15.49 -8.56
C GLN A 80 -0.90 -15.31 -7.28
N VAL A 81 -0.06 -14.29 -7.20
CA VAL A 81 0.75 -13.97 -6.02
C VAL A 81 -0.14 -13.56 -4.85
N LEU A 82 -1.11 -12.68 -5.08
CA LEU A 82 -2.03 -12.18 -4.06
C LEU A 82 -2.98 -13.28 -3.54
N ASP A 83 -3.54 -14.10 -4.44
CA ASP A 83 -4.38 -15.24 -4.06
C ASP A 83 -3.61 -16.23 -3.17
N ALA A 84 -2.31 -16.47 -3.49
CA ALA A 84 -1.45 -17.34 -2.69
C ALA A 84 -1.12 -16.74 -1.31
N ALA A 85 -1.11 -15.41 -1.18
CA ALA A 85 -0.92 -14.69 0.07
C ALA A 85 -2.20 -14.55 0.91
N GLY A 86 -3.36 -15.01 0.40
CA GLY A 86 -4.62 -15.03 1.15
C GLY A 86 -5.52 -13.80 0.95
N TYR A 87 -5.23 -12.97 -0.05
CA TYR A 87 -6.10 -11.86 -0.44
C TYR A 87 -7.37 -12.34 -1.14
N GLU A 88 -8.45 -11.59 -0.95
CA GLU A 88 -9.65 -11.73 -1.79
C GLU A 88 -9.49 -10.84 -3.03
N THR A 89 -9.23 -11.46 -4.18
CA THR A 89 -8.96 -10.70 -5.41
C THR A 89 -10.19 -10.61 -6.32
N THR A 90 -10.31 -9.47 -7.01
CA THR A 90 -11.35 -9.22 -8.02
C THR A 90 -10.73 -8.60 -9.26
N ARG A 91 -11.04 -9.14 -10.44
CA ARG A 91 -10.79 -8.48 -11.72
C ARG A 91 -12.01 -7.69 -12.13
N GLN A 92 -11.88 -6.39 -12.19
CA GLN A 92 -12.92 -5.51 -12.73
C GLN A 92 -12.63 -5.27 -14.20
N GLU A 93 -13.49 -5.82 -15.06
CA GLU A 93 -13.36 -5.68 -16.51
C GLU A 93 -13.93 -4.35 -16.99
N PHE A 94 -13.24 -3.72 -17.94
CA PHE A 94 -13.74 -2.57 -18.70
C PHE A 94 -13.32 -2.64 -20.17
N THR A 95 -13.97 -1.87 -21.04
CA THR A 95 -13.63 -1.85 -22.45
C THR A 95 -13.22 -0.44 -22.89
N GLN A 96 -12.08 -0.35 -23.55
CA GLN A 96 -11.59 0.90 -24.14
C GLN A 96 -11.00 0.66 -25.53
N GLY A 97 -11.38 1.50 -26.49
CA GLY A 97 -10.87 1.40 -27.87
C GLY A 97 -11.15 0.07 -28.56
N GLY A 98 -12.15 -0.70 -28.09
CA GLY A 98 -12.46 -2.04 -28.59
C GLY A 98 -11.59 -3.14 -27.98
N ALA A 99 -10.70 -2.85 -27.04
CA ALA A 99 -9.92 -3.80 -26.27
C ALA A 99 -10.49 -3.95 -24.86
N THR A 100 -10.37 -5.14 -24.28
CA THR A 100 -10.70 -5.42 -22.90
C THR A 100 -9.50 -5.07 -22.01
N GLY A 101 -9.76 -4.30 -20.94
CA GLY A 101 -8.83 -4.03 -19.85
C GLY A 101 -9.36 -4.56 -18.54
N TYR A 102 -8.50 -4.62 -17.57
CA TYR A 102 -8.82 -5.09 -16.23
C TYR A 102 -8.21 -4.13 -15.19
N ASN A 103 -8.95 -3.87 -14.11
CA ASN A 103 -8.34 -3.48 -12.84
C ASN A 103 -8.22 -4.73 -11.98
N LEU A 104 -7.13 -4.87 -11.26
CA LEU A 104 -6.98 -5.89 -10.23
C LEU A 104 -7.15 -5.22 -8.87
N ILE A 105 -8.10 -5.71 -8.08
CA ILE A 105 -8.38 -5.23 -6.73
C ILE A 105 -8.11 -6.38 -5.77
N ALA A 106 -7.38 -6.13 -4.69
CA ALA A 106 -7.10 -7.10 -3.64
C ALA A 106 -7.54 -6.54 -2.28
N GLU A 107 -8.39 -7.27 -1.58
CA GLU A 107 -8.87 -6.94 -0.23
C GLU A 107 -8.12 -7.79 0.79
N TRP A 108 -7.54 -7.15 1.79
CA TRP A 108 -7.04 -7.88 2.96
C TRP A 108 -8.22 -8.26 3.86
N PRO A 109 -8.40 -9.57 4.21
CA PRO A 109 -9.64 -10.03 4.85
C PRO A 109 -9.78 -9.62 6.32
N HIS A 110 -8.78 -8.97 6.91
CA HIS A 110 -8.77 -8.58 8.31
C HIS A 110 -8.87 -7.06 8.46
N ALA A 111 -9.85 -6.60 9.22
CA ALA A 111 -10.04 -5.21 9.61
C ALA A 111 -10.95 -5.09 10.82
N ALA A 112 -10.81 -4.03 11.60
CA ALA A 112 -11.70 -3.76 12.73
C ALA A 112 -12.94 -2.96 12.32
N THR A 113 -12.84 -2.17 11.24
CA THR A 113 -13.94 -1.33 10.71
C THR A 113 -14.20 -1.64 9.23
N ASP A 114 -15.26 -1.04 8.67
CA ASP A 114 -15.59 -1.10 7.24
C ASP A 114 -14.99 0.07 6.45
N GLU A 115 -14.32 1.03 7.11
CA GLU A 115 -13.57 2.10 6.45
C GLU A 115 -12.37 1.52 5.69
N VAL A 116 -12.01 2.15 4.58
CA VAL A 116 -11.06 1.59 3.63
C VAL A 116 -9.91 2.56 3.38
N LEU A 117 -8.69 2.15 3.70
CA LEU A 117 -7.49 2.76 3.18
C LEU A 117 -7.05 2.02 1.90
N MET A 118 -6.83 2.76 0.82
CA MET A 118 -6.38 2.18 -0.44
C MET A 118 -4.95 2.59 -0.77
N ALA A 119 -4.17 1.66 -1.34
CA ALA A 119 -2.91 1.94 -2.03
C ALA A 119 -2.95 1.35 -3.43
N GLY A 120 -2.38 2.04 -4.42
CA GLY A 120 -2.43 1.55 -5.78
C GLY A 120 -1.41 2.17 -6.74
N ALA A 121 -1.32 1.55 -7.90
CA ALA A 121 -0.43 1.91 -9.00
C ALA A 121 -1.05 1.46 -10.31
N HIS A 122 -0.72 2.09 -11.44
CA HIS A 122 -1.11 1.47 -12.72
C HIS A 122 -0.17 0.33 -13.10
N LEU A 123 -0.73 -0.66 -13.77
CA LEU A 123 0.00 -1.86 -14.16
C LEU A 123 0.33 -1.88 -15.65
N ASP A 124 -0.37 -1.12 -16.47
CA ASP A 124 -0.07 -1.03 -17.88
C ASP A 124 1.17 -0.17 -18.15
N SER A 125 1.78 -0.39 -19.30
CA SER A 125 2.84 0.44 -19.85
C SER A 125 2.40 1.08 -21.16
N VAL A 126 3.17 2.04 -21.66
CA VAL A 126 3.10 2.42 -23.08
C VAL A 126 3.48 1.26 -23.97
N SER A 127 3.05 1.28 -25.23
CA SER A 127 3.40 0.23 -26.21
C SER A 127 4.86 0.26 -26.66
N ALA A 128 5.61 1.29 -26.28
CA ALA A 128 7.00 1.49 -26.71
C ALA A 128 8.01 0.63 -25.94
N GLY A 129 7.70 0.20 -24.72
CA GLY A 129 8.63 -0.52 -23.84
C GLY A 129 7.95 -1.30 -22.74
N ALA A 130 8.78 -1.94 -21.92
CA ALA A 130 8.31 -2.76 -20.79
C ALA A 130 7.66 -1.92 -19.67
N GLY A 131 8.02 -0.63 -19.53
CA GLY A 131 7.48 0.25 -18.50
C GLY A 131 7.88 -0.21 -17.10
N ILE A 132 9.18 -0.39 -16.85
CA ILE A 132 9.65 -0.94 -15.56
C ILE A 132 9.72 0.11 -14.48
N ASN A 133 10.14 1.35 -14.81
CA ASN A 133 9.94 2.45 -13.90
C ASN A 133 8.51 2.99 -14.01
N ASP A 134 7.99 3.13 -15.23
CA ASP A 134 6.65 3.65 -15.54
C ASP A 134 5.69 2.53 -16.02
N ASN A 135 4.90 1.84 -15.16
CA ASN A 135 4.87 1.96 -13.71
C ASN A 135 5.03 0.58 -13.05
N GLY A 136 5.99 -0.18 -13.51
CA GLY A 136 6.41 -1.41 -12.82
C GLY A 136 6.89 -1.12 -11.40
N SER A 137 7.59 0.01 -11.18
CA SER A 137 8.16 0.38 -9.87
C SER A 137 7.08 0.55 -8.81
N GLY A 138 6.04 1.34 -9.08
CA GLY A 138 4.91 1.49 -8.17
C GLY A 138 4.13 0.19 -8.00
N SER A 139 3.86 -0.51 -9.12
CA SER A 139 3.12 -1.78 -9.09
C SER A 139 3.81 -2.87 -8.28
N ALA A 140 5.13 -3.02 -8.39
CA ALA A 140 5.91 -4.00 -7.65
C ALA A 140 6.02 -3.63 -6.17
N ALA A 141 6.24 -2.35 -5.82
CA ALA A 141 6.30 -1.92 -4.44
C ALA A 141 4.96 -2.08 -3.71
N VAL A 142 3.84 -1.72 -4.35
CA VAL A 142 2.49 -1.96 -3.81
C VAL A 142 2.23 -3.45 -3.59
N LEU A 143 2.69 -4.32 -4.52
CA LEU A 143 2.58 -5.77 -4.37
C LEU A 143 3.38 -6.27 -3.17
N GLU A 144 4.64 -5.85 -3.05
CA GLU A 144 5.50 -6.32 -1.95
C GLU A 144 4.99 -5.84 -0.58
N VAL A 145 4.48 -4.60 -0.48
CA VAL A 145 3.84 -4.13 0.75
C VAL A 145 2.57 -4.93 1.06
N ALA A 146 1.77 -5.31 0.06
CA ALA A 146 0.65 -6.22 0.29
C ALA A 146 1.11 -7.60 0.79
N LEU A 147 2.22 -8.14 0.29
CA LEU A 147 2.79 -9.38 0.79
C LEU A 147 3.31 -9.24 2.22
N ALA A 148 3.95 -8.13 2.56
CA ALA A 148 4.40 -7.83 3.92
C ALA A 148 3.23 -7.72 4.92
N VAL A 149 2.08 -7.16 4.51
CA VAL A 149 0.83 -7.18 5.30
C VAL A 149 0.39 -8.61 5.60
N ALA A 150 0.45 -9.50 4.61
CA ALA A 150 0.06 -10.90 4.78
C ALA A 150 1.06 -11.68 5.64
N GLU A 151 2.37 -11.48 5.43
CA GLU A 151 3.43 -12.13 6.20
C GLU A 151 3.38 -11.74 7.69
N ALA A 152 3.07 -10.46 7.97
CA ALA A 152 2.92 -9.96 9.33
C ALA A 152 1.60 -10.41 9.99
N ASP A 153 0.68 -11.06 9.29
CA ASP A 153 -0.71 -11.31 9.74
C ASP A 153 -1.32 -10.01 10.32
N TYR A 154 -1.10 -8.89 9.61
CA TYR A 154 -1.41 -7.57 10.11
C TYR A 154 -2.91 -7.39 10.35
N GLN A 155 -3.26 -6.80 11.49
CA GLN A 155 -4.63 -6.57 11.93
C GLN A 155 -4.91 -5.05 11.98
N PRO A 156 -5.19 -4.40 10.83
CA PRO A 156 -5.43 -2.98 10.78
C PRO A 156 -6.77 -2.59 11.41
N GLN A 157 -6.94 -1.31 11.77
CA GLN A 157 -8.25 -0.77 12.12
C GLN A 157 -9.11 -0.62 10.86
N GLU A 158 -8.57 0.00 9.83
CA GLU A 158 -9.24 0.17 8.55
C GLU A 158 -8.95 -1.00 7.61
N ARG A 159 -9.90 -1.30 6.74
CA ARG A 159 -9.72 -2.32 5.70
C ARG A 159 -8.67 -1.86 4.68
N LEU A 160 -7.67 -2.70 4.43
CA LEU A 160 -6.69 -2.45 3.40
C LEU A 160 -7.19 -2.98 2.05
N ARG A 161 -7.19 -2.11 1.07
CA ARG A 161 -7.49 -2.42 -0.33
C ARG A 161 -6.34 -1.98 -1.20
N PHE A 162 -5.85 -2.90 -2.03
CA PHE A 162 -4.80 -2.62 -3.01
C PHE A 162 -5.39 -2.65 -4.42
N GLY A 163 -4.96 -1.69 -5.26
CA GLY A 163 -5.49 -1.55 -6.63
C GLY A 163 -4.40 -1.44 -7.67
N TRP A 164 -4.50 -2.25 -8.74
CA TRP A 164 -3.65 -2.12 -9.93
C TRP A 164 -4.51 -1.75 -11.11
N TRP A 165 -4.26 -0.56 -11.65
CA TRP A 165 -5.09 0.04 -12.66
C TRP A 165 -4.62 -0.31 -14.06
N GLY A 166 -5.54 -0.44 -14.99
CA GLY A 166 -5.26 -0.60 -16.40
C GLY A 166 -5.59 0.65 -17.20
N ALA A 167 -4.92 0.80 -18.33
CA ALA A 167 -5.14 1.90 -19.26
C ALA A 167 -4.96 3.30 -18.61
N GLU A 168 -4.02 3.43 -17.67
CA GLU A 168 -3.60 4.72 -17.15
C GLU A 168 -2.99 5.55 -18.27
N GLU A 169 -2.11 4.96 -19.05
CA GLU A 169 -1.40 5.53 -20.21
C GLU A 169 -2.33 6.06 -21.33
N LEU A 170 -3.60 5.72 -21.27
CA LEU A 170 -4.65 6.23 -22.13
C LEU A 170 -5.53 7.29 -21.45
N GLY A 171 -5.12 7.77 -20.27
CA GLY A 171 -5.77 8.84 -19.51
C GLY A 171 -6.52 8.34 -18.28
N MET A 172 -5.91 7.47 -17.47
CA MET A 172 -6.42 7.01 -16.17
C MET A 172 -7.81 6.36 -16.30
N LEU A 173 -7.98 5.50 -17.33
CA LEU A 173 -9.30 4.96 -17.67
C LEU A 173 -9.75 3.88 -16.69
N GLY A 174 -8.83 3.03 -16.22
CA GLY A 174 -9.13 1.97 -15.27
C GLY A 174 -9.54 2.52 -13.91
N SER A 175 -8.75 3.39 -13.31
CA SER A 175 -9.11 4.05 -12.04
C SER A 175 -10.39 4.88 -12.17
N GLY A 176 -10.58 5.58 -13.30
CA GLY A 176 -11.82 6.30 -13.59
C GLY A 176 -13.04 5.38 -13.69
N HIS A 177 -12.86 4.20 -14.31
CA HIS A 177 -13.92 3.17 -14.35
C HIS A 177 -14.23 2.65 -12.95
N TYR A 178 -13.21 2.35 -12.15
CA TYR A 178 -13.37 1.87 -10.76
C TYR A 178 -14.17 2.88 -9.94
N VAL A 179 -13.72 4.13 -9.87
CA VAL A 179 -14.38 5.19 -9.11
C VAL A 179 -15.83 5.42 -9.55
N ALA A 180 -16.09 5.37 -10.86
CA ALA A 180 -17.44 5.55 -11.40
C ALA A 180 -18.43 4.41 -11.07
N GLN A 181 -17.95 3.25 -10.65
CA GLN A 181 -18.80 2.11 -10.24
C GLN A 181 -19.11 2.11 -8.74
N LEU A 182 -18.38 2.91 -7.94
CA LEU A 182 -18.63 3.02 -6.52
C LEU A 182 -19.91 3.82 -6.24
N SER A 183 -20.70 3.36 -5.27
CA SER A 183 -21.80 4.16 -4.73
C SER A 183 -21.27 5.31 -3.86
N ASP A 184 -22.10 6.31 -3.60
CA ASP A 184 -21.77 7.43 -2.71
C ASP A 184 -21.33 6.92 -1.30
N GLN A 185 -21.93 5.81 -0.83
CA GLN A 185 -21.57 5.22 0.45
C GLN A 185 -20.18 4.56 0.42
N GLU A 186 -19.85 3.84 -0.65
CA GLU A 186 -18.52 3.23 -0.81
C GLU A 186 -17.44 4.31 -0.96
N LEU A 187 -17.70 5.36 -1.73
CA LEU A 187 -16.78 6.51 -1.85
C LEU A 187 -16.55 7.18 -0.51
N ALA A 188 -17.60 7.44 0.27
CA ALA A 188 -17.50 8.05 1.58
C ALA A 188 -16.81 7.16 2.62
N GLY A 189 -16.74 5.85 2.36
CA GLY A 189 -16.03 4.87 3.18
C GLY A 189 -14.53 4.78 2.89
N ILE A 190 -14.04 5.38 1.79
CA ILE A 190 -12.60 5.42 1.48
C ILE A 190 -11.98 6.61 2.21
N THR A 191 -11.17 6.33 3.22
CA THR A 191 -10.50 7.32 4.07
C THR A 191 -9.30 7.96 3.40
N GLY A 192 -8.63 7.23 2.49
CA GLY A 192 -7.52 7.72 1.70
C GLY A 192 -7.18 6.81 0.53
N TYR A 193 -6.64 7.39 -0.54
CA TYR A 193 -6.03 6.66 -1.65
C TYR A 193 -4.57 7.11 -1.82
N LEU A 194 -3.65 6.16 -1.68
CA LEU A 194 -2.21 6.36 -1.81
C LEU A 194 -1.78 5.90 -3.21
N ASN A 195 -1.23 6.82 -4.01
CA ASN A 195 -0.80 6.55 -5.38
C ASN A 195 0.72 6.49 -5.51
N PHE A 196 1.21 5.47 -6.20
CA PHE A 196 2.63 5.26 -6.43
C PHE A 196 2.89 5.10 -7.91
N ASP A 197 3.49 6.12 -8.50
CA ASP A 197 3.72 6.19 -9.93
C ASP A 197 5.14 6.70 -10.18
N MET A 198 5.97 5.87 -10.88
CA MET A 198 7.37 6.16 -11.12
C MET A 198 8.17 6.49 -9.84
N ILE A 199 8.32 5.51 -8.96
CA ILE A 199 8.99 5.69 -7.66
C ILE A 199 10.46 5.28 -7.66
N ALA A 200 11.06 5.06 -8.83
CA ALA A 200 12.43 4.57 -8.98
C ALA A 200 13.18 5.20 -10.17
N SER A 201 12.91 6.47 -10.49
CA SER A 201 13.56 7.14 -11.63
C SER A 201 15.08 7.16 -11.50
N PRO A 202 15.86 6.97 -12.58
CA PRO A 202 17.33 6.85 -12.53
C PRO A 202 18.02 8.06 -11.88
N ASN A 203 17.53 9.26 -12.16
CA ASN A 203 17.98 10.52 -11.58
C ASN A 203 16.93 11.01 -10.59
N ALA A 204 16.64 10.22 -9.54
CA ALA A 204 15.49 10.40 -8.70
C ALA A 204 15.46 11.71 -7.91
N GLY A 205 14.29 12.35 -7.90
CA GLY A 205 13.87 13.28 -6.86
C GLY A 205 12.99 12.58 -5.81
N TYR A 206 12.70 13.28 -4.72
CA TYR A 206 11.73 12.78 -3.72
C TYR A 206 10.57 13.76 -3.65
N PHE A 207 9.50 13.41 -4.38
CA PHE A 207 8.31 14.23 -4.50
C PHE A 207 7.14 13.58 -3.78
N VAL A 208 6.46 14.38 -2.95
CA VAL A 208 5.27 13.95 -2.20
C VAL A 208 4.05 14.66 -2.78
N TYR A 209 2.96 13.93 -2.99
CA TYR A 209 1.68 14.52 -3.39
C TYR A 209 1.15 15.37 -2.24
N ASN A 210 0.73 16.59 -2.54
CA ASN A 210 0.29 17.59 -1.57
C ASN A 210 -1.21 17.93 -1.70
N ASP A 211 -2.01 16.97 -2.15
CA ASP A 211 -3.46 17.12 -2.32
C ASP A 211 -4.19 17.06 -0.98
N ASP A 212 -3.74 16.19 -0.05
CA ASP A 212 -4.26 16.10 1.32
C ASP A 212 -3.13 16.33 2.33
N PRO A 213 -3.24 17.38 3.20
CA PRO A 213 -2.17 17.72 4.14
C PRO A 213 -1.88 16.66 5.20
N ALA A 214 -2.86 15.83 5.57
CA ALA A 214 -2.66 14.80 6.59
C ALA A 214 -1.87 13.62 6.01
N ILE A 215 -2.19 13.21 4.78
CA ILE A 215 -1.44 12.16 4.08
C ILE A 215 -0.05 12.66 3.68
N GLU A 216 0.07 13.91 3.18
CA GLU A 216 1.36 14.55 2.86
C GLU A 216 2.29 14.52 4.08
N ALA A 217 1.77 14.85 5.27
CA ALA A 217 2.56 14.88 6.51
C ALA A 217 3.17 13.52 6.85
N VAL A 218 2.45 12.41 6.65
CA VAL A 218 2.96 11.06 6.93
C VAL A 218 4.20 10.76 6.11
N PHE A 219 4.18 11.09 4.82
CA PHE A 219 5.35 10.89 3.95
C PHE A 219 6.49 11.88 4.26
N THR A 220 6.19 13.16 4.39
CA THR A 220 7.21 14.19 4.62
C THR A 220 7.92 14.01 5.96
N ASP A 221 7.20 13.61 7.00
CA ASP A 221 7.78 13.31 8.31
C ASP A 221 8.68 12.07 8.25
N TRP A 222 8.26 11.02 7.51
CA TRP A 222 9.07 9.82 7.32
C TRP A 222 10.42 10.12 6.63
N PHE A 223 10.42 10.91 5.55
CA PHE A 223 11.63 11.33 4.84
C PHE A 223 12.48 12.26 5.69
N THR A 224 11.87 13.24 6.37
CA THR A 224 12.55 14.19 7.26
C THR A 224 13.29 13.48 8.39
N ALA A 225 12.67 12.48 9.01
CA ALA A 225 13.29 11.66 10.07
C ALA A 225 14.55 10.93 9.60
N ARG A 226 14.71 10.75 8.28
CA ARG A 226 15.87 10.12 7.63
C ARG A 226 16.83 11.12 6.99
N GLY A 227 16.59 12.42 7.18
CA GLY A 227 17.40 13.50 6.63
C GLY A 227 17.27 13.66 5.11
N ILE A 228 16.17 13.19 4.53
CA ILE A 228 15.85 13.32 3.11
C ILE A 228 14.87 14.49 2.94
N GLU A 229 15.26 15.50 2.18
CA GLU A 229 14.36 16.60 1.84
C GLU A 229 13.42 16.19 0.70
N THR A 230 12.15 16.62 0.79
CA THR A 230 11.13 16.36 -0.23
C THR A 230 10.67 17.66 -0.87
N GLU A 231 10.05 17.55 -2.04
CA GLU A 231 9.33 18.65 -2.72
C GLU A 231 7.91 18.20 -3.08
N PRO A 232 6.97 19.15 -3.29
CA PRO A 232 5.65 18.81 -3.82
C PRO A 232 5.72 18.19 -5.22
N ALA A 233 4.91 17.18 -5.48
CA ALA A 233 4.88 16.45 -6.76
C ALA A 233 4.15 17.21 -7.87
N LEU A 234 4.60 18.42 -8.20
CA LEU A 234 3.93 19.32 -9.16
C LEU A 234 3.86 18.76 -10.58
N GLU A 235 4.86 17.97 -11.01
CA GLU A 235 4.83 17.32 -12.34
C GLU A 235 3.73 16.28 -12.44
N ALA A 236 3.45 15.55 -11.34
CA ALA A 236 2.45 14.50 -11.26
C ALA A 236 1.02 15.03 -11.00
N SER A 237 0.87 16.31 -10.63
CA SER A 237 -0.43 16.88 -10.25
C SER A 237 -1.50 16.66 -11.33
N GLY A 238 -2.55 15.89 -10.98
CA GLY A 238 -3.66 15.55 -11.88
C GLY A 238 -3.31 14.65 -13.06
N ARG A 239 -2.13 14.01 -13.07
CA ARG A 239 -1.61 13.23 -14.21
C ARG A 239 -1.43 11.75 -13.95
N SER A 240 -1.86 11.26 -12.80
CA SER A 240 -1.88 9.84 -12.45
C SER A 240 -3.20 9.49 -11.77
N ASP A 241 -3.41 8.21 -11.44
CA ASP A 241 -4.68 7.64 -10.99
C ASP A 241 -5.31 8.33 -9.78
N HIS A 242 -4.50 8.96 -8.90
CA HIS A 242 -5.01 9.77 -7.77
C HIS A 242 -6.02 10.83 -8.22
N ALA A 243 -5.86 11.36 -9.42
CA ALA A 243 -6.76 12.42 -9.93
C ALA A 243 -8.21 11.98 -10.03
N ARG A 244 -8.47 10.68 -10.27
CA ARG A 244 -9.85 10.14 -10.35
C ARG A 244 -10.49 10.06 -8.96
N PHE A 245 -9.72 9.68 -7.94
CA PHE A 245 -10.16 9.64 -6.56
C PHE A 245 -10.33 11.05 -5.98
N ALA A 246 -9.38 11.95 -6.20
CA ALA A 246 -9.48 13.35 -5.77
C ALA A 246 -10.71 14.04 -6.36
N ALA A 247 -11.00 13.82 -7.66
CA ALA A 247 -12.18 14.37 -8.32
C ALA A 247 -13.49 13.85 -7.74
N ALA A 248 -13.49 12.69 -7.10
CA ALA A 248 -14.62 12.10 -6.39
C ALA A 248 -14.69 12.51 -4.90
N GLY A 249 -13.73 13.33 -4.43
CA GLY A 249 -13.68 13.84 -3.06
C GLY A 249 -12.98 12.91 -2.05
N VAL A 250 -12.28 11.87 -2.51
CA VAL A 250 -11.45 11.02 -1.67
C VAL A 250 -10.15 11.75 -1.35
N PRO A 251 -9.67 11.77 -0.07
CA PRO A 251 -8.34 12.25 0.26
C PRO A 251 -7.27 11.43 -0.48
N VAL A 252 -6.28 12.11 -1.06
CA VAL A 252 -5.24 11.42 -1.84
C VAL A 252 -3.86 11.89 -1.46
N GLY A 253 -2.87 10.99 -1.55
CA GLY A 253 -1.46 11.27 -1.37
C GLY A 253 -0.61 10.24 -2.11
N GLY A 254 0.70 10.27 -1.92
CA GLY A 254 1.60 9.31 -2.56
C GLY A 254 2.97 9.88 -2.86
N LEU A 255 3.73 9.12 -3.66
CA LEU A 255 5.14 9.39 -3.95
C LEU A 255 5.40 9.37 -5.46
N PHE A 256 6.40 10.14 -5.86
CA PHE A 256 6.87 10.24 -7.24
C PHE A 256 8.36 10.60 -7.25
N THR A 257 9.12 10.12 -8.23
CA THR A 257 10.57 10.41 -8.33
C THR A 257 10.97 11.27 -9.54
N GLY A 258 9.98 11.75 -10.28
CA GLY A 258 10.17 12.61 -11.46
C GLY A 258 10.16 11.84 -12.77
N ALA A 259 9.59 12.42 -13.80
CA ALA A 259 9.52 11.85 -15.15
C ALA A 259 10.37 12.63 -16.15
N GLY A 260 9.74 13.34 -17.06
CA GLY A 260 10.40 13.99 -18.19
C GLY A 260 11.06 15.35 -17.89
N TYR A 261 10.83 15.94 -16.75
CA TYR A 261 11.43 17.23 -16.38
C TYR A 261 12.92 17.07 -16.08
N VAL A 262 13.62 18.20 -16.13
CA VAL A 262 15.07 18.26 -15.97
C VAL A 262 15.38 18.69 -14.53
N MET A 263 16.25 17.94 -13.87
CA MET A 263 16.71 18.22 -12.52
C MET A 263 17.51 19.53 -12.49
N THR A 264 17.19 20.42 -11.58
CA THR A 264 17.91 21.69 -11.38
C THR A 264 19.20 21.48 -10.58
N ASP A 265 20.10 22.50 -10.59
CA ASP A 265 21.31 22.48 -9.75
C ASP A 265 20.98 22.35 -8.25
N GLU A 266 19.90 22.98 -7.80
CA GLU A 266 19.44 22.94 -6.41
C GLU A 266 18.93 21.54 -6.03
N GLN A 267 18.14 20.91 -6.89
CA GLN A 267 17.64 19.57 -6.71
C GLN A 267 18.75 18.52 -6.74
N ALA A 268 19.72 18.68 -7.65
CA ALA A 268 20.89 17.80 -7.72
C ALA A 268 21.74 17.88 -6.44
N ALA A 269 21.94 19.06 -5.89
CA ALA A 269 22.64 19.23 -4.61
C ALA A 269 21.86 18.65 -3.42
N LYS A 270 20.54 18.64 -3.49
CA LYS A 270 19.64 18.10 -2.46
C LYS A 270 19.62 16.58 -2.45
N TRP A 271 19.59 15.92 -3.62
CA TRP A 271 19.35 14.50 -3.77
C TRP A 271 20.52 13.69 -4.34
N ASP A 272 21.69 14.33 -4.48
CA ASP A 272 22.90 13.72 -5.06
C ASP A 272 22.68 13.23 -6.51
N GLY A 273 21.88 14.01 -7.26
CA GLY A 273 21.53 13.71 -8.65
C GLY A 273 22.41 14.48 -9.66
N THR A 274 22.05 14.41 -10.92
CA THR A 274 22.76 15.06 -12.03
C THR A 274 21.93 16.23 -12.56
N ALA A 275 22.37 17.45 -12.28
CA ALA A 275 21.75 18.66 -12.80
C ALA A 275 21.80 18.71 -14.34
N GLY A 276 20.75 19.25 -14.95
CA GLY A 276 20.65 19.35 -16.41
C GLY A 276 20.23 18.07 -17.12
N GLU A 277 20.09 16.95 -16.41
CA GLU A 277 19.55 15.70 -16.92
C GLU A 277 18.09 15.51 -16.49
N ARG A 278 17.34 14.70 -17.24
CA ARG A 278 15.96 14.36 -16.88
C ARG A 278 15.96 13.47 -15.64
N PHE A 279 14.87 13.53 -14.85
CA PHE A 279 14.65 12.57 -13.78
C PHE A 279 14.59 11.15 -14.34
N ASP A 280 13.82 10.95 -15.41
CA ASP A 280 13.81 9.71 -16.17
C ASP A 280 14.03 10.00 -17.68
N PRO A 281 15.18 9.66 -18.22
CA PRO A 281 15.47 9.81 -19.64
C PRO A 281 14.76 8.79 -20.52
N CYS A 282 14.27 7.68 -19.93
CA CYS A 282 13.56 6.59 -20.62
C CYS A 282 12.02 6.69 -20.48
N TYR A 283 11.49 7.72 -19.84
CA TYR A 283 10.05 7.94 -19.70
C TYR A 283 9.32 7.81 -21.04
N HIS A 284 8.34 6.90 -21.11
CA HIS A 284 7.57 6.53 -22.32
C HIS A 284 8.42 6.05 -23.50
N ARG A 285 9.52 5.33 -23.24
CA ARG A 285 10.44 4.84 -24.27
C ARG A 285 10.76 3.36 -24.10
N ALA A 286 11.30 2.77 -25.17
CA ALA A 286 11.73 1.37 -25.18
C ALA A 286 12.88 1.06 -24.20
N CYS A 287 13.60 2.06 -23.71
CA CYS A 287 14.68 1.87 -22.75
C CYS A 287 14.21 1.83 -21.29
N ASP A 288 12.90 1.96 -21.02
CA ASP A 288 12.36 1.80 -19.67
C ASP A 288 12.28 0.31 -19.30
N GLY A 289 13.41 -0.22 -18.89
CA GLY A 289 13.66 -1.60 -18.48
C GLY A 289 14.37 -1.65 -17.13
N LEU A 290 14.85 -2.83 -16.72
CA LEU A 290 15.50 -3.03 -15.42
C LEU A 290 16.71 -2.11 -15.19
N ASP A 291 17.46 -1.76 -16.24
CA ASP A 291 18.61 -0.85 -16.15
C ASP A 291 18.18 0.61 -15.91
N ASN A 292 16.88 0.93 -16.02
CA ASN A 292 16.31 2.26 -15.82
C ASN A 292 15.76 2.48 -14.38
N VAL A 293 16.18 1.67 -13.42
CA VAL A 293 15.68 1.69 -12.04
C VAL A 293 16.77 2.14 -11.08
N ASN A 294 16.47 3.15 -10.27
CA ASN A 294 17.31 3.56 -9.14
C ASN A 294 16.94 2.73 -7.90
N GLU A 295 17.79 1.77 -7.55
CA GLU A 295 17.58 0.87 -6.43
C GLU A 295 17.40 1.61 -5.08
N THR A 296 18.20 2.65 -4.84
CA THR A 296 18.09 3.43 -3.58
C THR A 296 16.78 4.20 -3.48
N ALA A 297 16.29 4.73 -4.60
CA ALA A 297 14.99 5.41 -4.61
C ALA A 297 13.85 4.41 -4.43
N LEU A 298 13.93 3.25 -5.10
CA LEU A 298 12.95 2.17 -4.97
C LEU A 298 12.84 1.69 -3.52
N ASP A 299 13.97 1.39 -2.89
CA ASP A 299 14.09 0.97 -1.49
C ASP A 299 13.39 1.97 -0.53
N ARG A 300 13.81 3.24 -0.61
CA ARG A 300 13.26 4.30 0.24
C ARG A 300 11.76 4.51 0.05
N ASN A 301 11.30 4.49 -1.20
CA ASN A 301 9.90 4.72 -1.49
C ASN A 301 9.02 3.51 -1.13
N ALA A 302 9.53 2.28 -1.26
CA ALA A 302 8.84 1.08 -0.79
C ALA A 302 8.66 1.08 0.74
N ASP A 303 9.71 1.46 1.48
CA ASP A 303 9.63 1.62 2.94
C ASP A 303 8.68 2.74 3.37
N ALA A 304 8.70 3.88 2.67
CA ALA A 304 7.79 4.99 2.94
C ALA A 304 6.33 4.61 2.65
N LEU A 305 6.09 3.80 1.59
CA LEU A 305 4.78 3.22 1.28
C LEU A 305 4.31 2.30 2.41
N ALA A 306 5.16 1.36 2.86
CA ALA A 306 4.83 0.49 3.97
C ALA A 306 4.50 1.30 5.24
N HIS A 307 5.34 2.28 5.58
CA HIS A 307 5.08 3.17 6.71
C HIS A 307 3.71 3.85 6.61
N ALA A 308 3.37 4.43 5.46
CA ALA A 308 2.09 5.11 5.29
C ALA A 308 0.90 4.17 5.39
N VAL A 309 1.01 2.94 4.85
CA VAL A 309 -0.04 1.92 4.97
C VAL A 309 -0.27 1.56 6.43
N TRP A 310 0.79 1.33 7.22
CA TRP A 310 0.68 0.99 8.64
C TRP A 310 0.17 2.15 9.49
N GLU A 311 0.72 3.35 9.28
CA GLU A 311 0.37 4.54 10.08
C GLU A 311 -1.08 4.95 9.86
N LEU A 312 -1.53 5.04 8.61
CA LEU A 312 -2.86 5.51 8.26
C LEU A 312 -3.94 4.46 8.55
N SER A 313 -3.63 3.16 8.45
CA SER A 313 -4.62 2.11 8.72
C SER A 313 -4.75 1.73 10.20
N ALA A 314 -3.90 2.27 11.06
CA ALA A 314 -3.96 2.01 12.51
C ALA A 314 -5.11 2.76 13.21
N GLY A 315 -5.67 3.81 12.61
CA GLY A 315 -6.81 4.59 13.12
C GLY A 315 -6.42 5.70 14.09
#